data_be5674e42aa5d7300d3c9975c42025a2
#
_entry.id   be5674e42aa5d7300d3c9975c42025a2
#
_cell.length_a   1.000
_cell.length_b   1.000
_cell.length_c   1.000
_cell.angle_alpha   90.00
_cell.angle_beta   90.00
_cell.angle_gamma   90.00
#
_symmetry.space_group_name_H-M   'P 1'
#
loop_
_entity.id
_entity.type
_entity.pdbx_description
1 polymer ?
#
loop_
_entity_poly.entity_id
_entity_poly.type
_entity_poly.pdbx_seq_one_letter_code
_entity_poly.pdbx_strand_id
1 'polypeptide(L)'
;MDRVIITLGDFLKNAGIVGMKYLLDISEAEEDSDYGITSDEQGIWLDRDFALHADWTDLYFNACVKYFGKNTVYQGVLDRIERCLTKIREDKWNPGREEKDDLKFITEKLLSNSYQNGFNIIKEKVENPEVYLELKKNKLSDKFESDVLRKRLEELQQFLTQPLCRETFIMKSIIYNYINRFWDGKCFLLRANAKKDMRAVFEKDFSEPFHKYLEGEHKKAKDTCIDCGNGITGKEKVSIAFMKEMADDLTRKRSAFWNCQVDAFLCPVCAFVYALSPLGFQMYANKFVFMNLNENISVLVDVNGKKRGNGLKEKGEEENYTVWFARILNKVLSDKVKELNNVQVILRGTRAEDNYMFSIIGRDALQILKQEKVQKALKYLEQHPYVKLSNEFVNVHESVVMNILQYHK
;
A
#
# COMPACT_ATOMS: atom_id res chain seq x y z
N MET A 1 -28.50 -16.39 5.34
CA MET A 1 -27.07 -16.46 4.99
C MET A 1 -26.31 -15.95 6.20
N ASP A 2 -25.35 -16.72 6.67
CA ASP A 2 -24.50 -16.32 7.80
C ASP A 2 -23.39 -15.41 7.24
N ARG A 3 -23.28 -14.20 7.75
CA ARG A 3 -22.39 -13.15 7.22
C ARG A 3 -21.33 -12.76 8.25
N VAL A 4 -20.13 -12.56 7.80
CA VAL A 4 -19.06 -11.94 8.58
C VAL A 4 -19.13 -10.43 8.36
N ILE A 5 -19.43 -9.67 9.41
CA ILE A 5 -19.60 -8.22 9.34
C ILE A 5 -18.35 -7.52 9.89
N ILE A 6 -17.81 -6.58 9.13
CA ILE A 6 -16.64 -5.76 9.46
C ILE A 6 -17.10 -4.31 9.44
N THR A 7 -17.19 -3.68 10.62
CA THR A 7 -17.69 -2.31 10.78
C THR A 7 -16.57 -1.28 10.79
N LEU A 8 -16.91 -0.03 10.50
CA LEU A 8 -16.00 1.12 10.65
C LEU A 8 -15.44 1.21 12.07
N GLY A 9 -14.24 1.75 12.20
CA GLY A 9 -13.52 1.91 13.46
C GLY A 9 -12.50 3.04 13.42
N ASP A 10 -11.30 2.79 13.90
CA ASP A 10 -10.21 3.76 13.77
C ASP A 10 -9.73 3.91 12.32
N PHE A 11 -8.86 4.87 12.07
CA PHE A 11 -8.39 5.18 10.71
C PHE A 11 -7.64 4.03 10.02
N LEU A 12 -6.90 3.19 10.76
CA LEU A 12 -6.20 2.04 10.18
C LEU A 12 -7.17 0.92 9.81
N LYS A 13 -8.17 0.66 10.65
CA LYS A 13 -9.25 -0.25 10.31
C LYS A 13 -10.02 0.23 9.09
N ASN A 14 -10.37 1.51 9.07
CA ASN A 14 -11.06 2.11 7.92
C ASN A 14 -10.23 2.01 6.64
N ALA A 15 -8.93 2.25 6.71
CA ALA A 15 -8.02 2.00 5.60
C ALA A 15 -7.97 0.51 5.23
N GLY A 16 -8.00 -0.38 6.21
CA GLY A 16 -8.09 -1.83 5.98
C GLY A 16 -9.38 -2.25 5.27
N ILE A 17 -10.52 -1.63 5.61
CA ILE A 17 -11.81 -1.86 4.94
C ILE A 17 -11.76 -1.38 3.48
N VAL A 18 -11.20 -0.19 3.20
CA VAL A 18 -10.98 0.28 1.83
C VAL A 18 -10.04 -0.66 1.08
N GLY A 19 -8.99 -1.15 1.75
CA GLY A 19 -8.08 -2.13 1.19
C GLY A 19 -8.75 -3.47 0.88
N MET A 20 -9.66 -3.93 1.75
CA MET A 20 -10.44 -5.15 1.53
C MET A 20 -11.40 -4.99 0.35
N LYS A 21 -12.16 -3.88 0.28
CA LYS A 21 -13.05 -3.59 -0.86
C LYS A 21 -12.24 -3.59 -2.17
N TYR A 22 -11.07 -2.93 -2.18
CA TYR A 22 -10.19 -2.93 -3.36
C TYR A 22 -9.75 -4.35 -3.76
N LEU A 23 -9.33 -5.17 -2.79
CA LEU A 23 -8.90 -6.55 -3.00
C LEU A 23 -10.02 -7.39 -3.61
N LEU A 24 -11.24 -7.27 -3.08
CA LEU A 24 -12.41 -7.98 -3.57
C LEU A 24 -12.83 -7.50 -4.96
N ASP A 25 -12.89 -6.19 -5.20
CA ASP A 25 -13.28 -5.58 -6.49
C ASP A 25 -12.38 -5.97 -7.67
N ILE A 26 -11.12 -6.32 -7.39
CA ILE A 26 -10.17 -6.73 -8.45
C ILE A 26 -10.02 -8.23 -8.59
N SER A 27 -10.67 -9.00 -7.71
CA SER A 27 -10.72 -10.46 -7.71
C SER A 27 -11.88 -10.99 -8.56
N GLU A 28 -12.09 -12.28 -8.52
CA GLU A 28 -13.23 -12.97 -9.13
C GLU A 28 -14.46 -12.99 -8.21
N ALA A 29 -14.37 -12.41 -7.00
CA ALA A 29 -15.50 -12.34 -6.07
C ALA A 29 -16.63 -11.45 -6.63
N GLU A 30 -17.86 -11.90 -6.46
CA GLU A 30 -19.05 -11.22 -6.95
C GLU A 30 -19.67 -10.33 -5.88
N GLU A 31 -19.82 -9.03 -6.19
CA GLU A 31 -20.52 -8.09 -5.31
C GLU A 31 -21.99 -8.48 -5.20
N ASP A 32 -22.58 -8.31 -4.02
CA ASP A 32 -23.92 -8.73 -3.61
C ASP A 32 -24.14 -10.26 -3.42
N SER A 33 -23.19 -11.09 -3.84
CA SER A 33 -23.19 -12.54 -3.59
C SER A 33 -22.16 -12.91 -2.53
N ASP A 34 -20.89 -12.64 -2.77
CA ASP A 34 -19.78 -13.04 -1.92
C ASP A 34 -19.45 -11.97 -0.86
N TYR A 35 -19.67 -10.73 -1.19
CA TYR A 35 -19.46 -9.58 -0.31
C TYR A 35 -20.35 -8.40 -0.69
N GLY A 36 -20.44 -7.42 0.19
CA GLY A 36 -21.15 -6.18 -0.09
C GLY A 36 -21.09 -5.20 1.07
N ILE A 37 -21.74 -4.04 0.89
CA ILE A 37 -21.86 -3.03 1.93
C ILE A 37 -23.11 -3.34 2.75
N THR A 38 -23.05 -3.14 4.08
CA THR A 38 -24.22 -3.30 4.97
C THR A 38 -25.30 -2.25 4.66
N SER A 39 -26.55 -2.57 4.94
CA SER A 39 -27.70 -1.69 4.63
C SER A 39 -27.64 -0.33 5.34
N ASP A 40 -26.94 -0.24 6.46
CA ASP A 40 -26.67 1.00 7.19
C ASP A 40 -25.41 1.74 6.72
N GLU A 41 -24.72 1.18 5.71
CA GLU A 41 -23.44 1.67 5.18
C GLU A 41 -22.31 1.81 6.21
N GLN A 42 -22.42 1.14 7.38
CA GLN A 42 -21.43 1.21 8.45
C GLN A 42 -20.44 0.03 8.44
N GLY A 43 -20.57 -0.91 7.49
CA GLY A 43 -19.72 -2.08 7.42
C GLY A 43 -19.66 -2.70 6.01
N ILE A 44 -18.69 -3.60 5.85
CA ILE A 44 -18.65 -4.58 4.76
C ILE A 44 -19.08 -5.92 5.33
N TRP A 45 -19.90 -6.65 4.62
CA TRP A 45 -20.20 -8.02 4.91
C TRP A 45 -19.49 -8.94 3.89
N LEU A 46 -19.08 -10.11 4.38
CA LEU A 46 -18.62 -11.23 3.54
C LEU A 46 -19.61 -12.38 3.75
N ASP A 47 -19.98 -13.06 2.68
CA ASP A 47 -20.65 -14.35 2.82
C ASP A 47 -19.71 -15.32 3.56
N ARG A 48 -20.27 -16.09 4.53
CA ARG A 48 -19.43 -16.93 5.38
C ARG A 48 -18.77 -18.07 4.61
N ASP A 49 -19.46 -18.66 3.65
CA ASP A 49 -18.93 -19.76 2.85
C ASP A 49 -17.80 -19.26 1.95
N PHE A 50 -18.00 -18.13 1.28
CA PHE A 50 -16.94 -17.44 0.54
C PHE A 50 -15.74 -17.14 1.45
N ALA A 51 -15.97 -16.55 2.61
CA ALA A 51 -14.91 -16.16 3.55
C ALA A 51 -14.08 -17.37 4.05
N LEU A 52 -14.69 -18.54 4.18
CA LEU A 52 -14.04 -19.79 4.59
C LEU A 52 -13.22 -20.45 3.47
N HIS A 53 -13.59 -20.27 2.20
CA HIS A 53 -12.97 -20.99 1.08
C HIS A 53 -12.08 -20.12 0.19
N ALA A 54 -12.17 -18.79 0.29
CA ALA A 54 -11.34 -17.87 -0.48
C ALA A 54 -9.85 -18.03 -0.16
N ASP A 55 -9.00 -18.03 -1.18
CA ASP A 55 -7.54 -17.96 -1.01
C ASP A 55 -7.11 -16.51 -0.67
N TRP A 56 -7.27 -16.15 0.60
CA TRP A 56 -6.91 -14.81 1.07
C TRP A 56 -5.44 -14.45 0.85
N THR A 57 -4.56 -15.44 0.80
CA THR A 57 -3.15 -15.22 0.51
C THR A 57 -2.97 -14.79 -0.93
N ASP A 58 -3.59 -15.51 -1.88
CA ASP A 58 -3.51 -15.18 -3.31
C ASP A 58 -4.16 -13.81 -3.59
N LEU A 59 -5.33 -13.56 -3.03
CA LEU A 59 -6.03 -12.29 -3.15
C LEU A 59 -5.18 -11.12 -2.65
N TYR A 60 -4.52 -11.27 -1.50
CA TYR A 60 -3.65 -10.24 -0.93
C TYR A 60 -2.44 -9.94 -1.82
N PHE A 61 -1.73 -10.99 -2.27
CA PHE A 61 -0.53 -10.82 -3.09
C PHE A 61 -0.88 -10.21 -4.46
N ASN A 62 -1.95 -10.66 -5.09
CA ASN A 62 -2.43 -10.12 -6.36
C ASN A 62 -2.82 -8.64 -6.22
N ALA A 63 -3.54 -8.28 -5.15
CA ALA A 63 -3.89 -6.89 -4.87
C ALA A 63 -2.64 -6.01 -4.68
N CYS A 64 -1.66 -6.48 -3.90
CA CYS A 64 -0.41 -5.78 -3.71
C CYS A 64 0.36 -5.57 -5.02
N VAL A 65 0.49 -6.62 -5.83
CA VAL A 65 1.18 -6.55 -7.13
C VAL A 65 0.45 -5.59 -8.08
N LYS A 66 -0.87 -5.66 -8.13
CA LYS A 66 -1.67 -4.79 -9.01
C LYS A 66 -1.59 -3.33 -8.59
N TYR A 67 -1.55 -3.07 -7.28
CA TYR A 67 -1.51 -1.71 -6.76
C TYR A 67 -0.12 -1.07 -6.83
N PHE A 68 0.89 -1.76 -6.31
CA PHE A 68 2.23 -1.19 -6.14
C PHE A 68 3.18 -1.53 -7.29
N GLY A 69 2.87 -2.53 -8.12
CA GLY A 69 3.81 -3.16 -9.06
C GLY A 69 4.51 -2.20 -10.01
N LYS A 70 3.79 -1.22 -10.54
CA LYS A 70 4.32 -0.23 -11.50
C LYS A 70 5.42 0.68 -10.91
N ASN A 71 5.44 0.90 -9.60
CA ASN A 71 6.40 1.79 -8.93
C ASN A 71 7.48 1.05 -8.14
N THR A 72 7.68 -0.22 -8.46
CA THR A 72 8.67 -1.04 -7.77
C THR A 72 10.07 -0.86 -8.34
N VAL A 73 11.07 -1.17 -7.52
CA VAL A 73 12.46 -1.29 -7.98
C VAL A 73 12.59 -2.33 -9.10
N TYR A 74 11.78 -3.39 -9.05
CA TYR A 74 11.71 -4.41 -10.10
C TYR A 74 11.31 -3.81 -11.44
N GLN A 75 10.24 -3.01 -11.49
CA GLN A 75 9.85 -2.33 -12.72
C GLN A 75 10.95 -1.38 -13.20
N GLY A 76 11.57 -0.64 -12.29
CA GLY A 76 12.72 0.21 -12.62
C GLY A 76 13.93 -0.55 -13.17
N VAL A 77 14.10 -1.83 -12.83
CA VAL A 77 15.11 -2.71 -13.45
C VAL A 77 14.71 -3.06 -14.88
N LEU A 78 13.47 -3.48 -15.11
CA LEU A 78 12.96 -3.82 -16.45
C LEU A 78 13.01 -2.62 -17.40
N ASP A 79 12.60 -1.45 -16.93
CA ASP A 79 12.63 -0.21 -17.74
C ASP A 79 14.05 0.13 -18.21
N ARG A 80 15.05 -0.08 -17.35
CA ARG A 80 16.46 0.15 -17.72
C ARG A 80 17.02 -0.90 -18.67
N ILE A 81 16.64 -2.17 -18.47
CA ILE A 81 16.99 -3.24 -19.40
C ILE A 81 16.46 -2.90 -20.80
N GLU A 82 15.17 -2.55 -20.91
CA GLU A 82 14.55 -2.20 -22.19
C GLU A 82 15.18 -0.96 -22.82
N ARG A 83 15.52 0.07 -22.03
CA ARG A 83 16.21 1.27 -22.51
C ARG A 83 17.60 0.92 -23.10
N CYS A 84 18.37 0.08 -22.41
CA CYS A 84 19.67 -0.38 -22.92
C CYS A 84 19.51 -1.20 -24.21
N LEU A 85 18.54 -2.13 -24.24
CA LEU A 85 18.25 -2.95 -25.42
C LEU A 85 17.82 -2.11 -26.62
N THR A 86 16.98 -1.11 -26.42
CA THR A 86 16.53 -0.20 -27.47
C THR A 86 17.70 0.57 -28.06
N LYS A 87 18.60 1.13 -27.23
CA LYS A 87 19.81 1.84 -27.71
C LYS A 87 20.73 0.92 -28.50
N ILE A 88 20.89 -0.35 -28.09
CA ILE A 88 21.70 -1.32 -28.80
C ILE A 88 21.05 -1.69 -30.15
N ARG A 89 19.74 -1.97 -30.18
CA ARG A 89 19.03 -2.34 -31.43
C ARG A 89 19.00 -1.22 -32.48
N GLU A 90 19.04 0.03 -32.04
CA GLU A 90 19.06 1.22 -32.90
C GLU A 90 20.48 1.66 -33.28
N ASP A 91 21.52 0.87 -33.02
CA ASP A 91 22.94 1.22 -33.22
C ASP A 91 23.35 2.55 -32.53
N LYS A 92 22.63 2.94 -31.49
CA LYS A 92 22.91 4.16 -30.71
C LYS A 92 23.66 3.86 -29.40
N TRP A 93 24.14 2.65 -29.24
CA TRP A 93 24.85 2.26 -28.03
C TRP A 93 26.22 2.94 -27.97
N ASN A 94 26.28 3.97 -27.14
CA ASN A 94 27.51 4.66 -26.80
C ASN A 94 27.59 4.83 -25.29
N PRO A 95 28.29 3.94 -24.55
CA PRO A 95 28.23 3.86 -23.11
C PRO A 95 28.83 5.10 -22.43
N GLY A 96 28.00 6.11 -22.25
CA GLY A 96 28.24 7.29 -21.46
C GLY A 96 27.94 7.04 -19.95
N ARG A 97 27.73 8.13 -19.24
CA ARG A 97 27.42 8.06 -17.79
C ARG A 97 26.07 7.39 -17.52
N GLU A 98 25.06 7.70 -18.32
CA GLU A 98 23.71 7.18 -18.16
C GLU A 98 23.68 5.66 -18.32
N GLU A 99 24.28 5.12 -19.37
CA GLU A 99 24.33 3.69 -19.66
C GLU A 99 25.08 2.92 -18.56
N LYS A 100 26.18 3.47 -18.07
CA LYS A 100 26.93 2.91 -16.94
C LYS A 100 26.09 2.89 -15.65
N ASP A 101 25.37 3.97 -15.36
CA ASP A 101 24.49 4.07 -14.19
C ASP A 101 23.31 3.09 -14.31
N ASP A 102 22.76 2.87 -15.51
CA ASP A 102 21.72 1.87 -15.75
C ASP A 102 22.20 0.44 -15.52
N LEU A 103 23.33 0.04 -16.11
CA LEU A 103 23.91 -1.30 -15.91
C LEU A 103 24.28 -1.55 -14.45
N LYS A 104 24.83 -0.52 -13.79
CA LYS A 104 25.14 -0.57 -12.36
C LYS A 104 23.87 -0.74 -11.52
N PHE A 105 22.83 0.04 -11.78
CA PHE A 105 21.55 -0.06 -11.07
C PHE A 105 20.94 -1.45 -11.22
N ILE A 106 20.84 -1.99 -12.45
CA ILE A 106 20.31 -3.34 -12.73
C ILE A 106 21.07 -4.36 -11.87
N THR A 107 22.39 -4.33 -11.92
CA THR A 107 23.26 -5.28 -11.22
C THR A 107 23.11 -5.17 -9.70
N GLU A 108 23.24 -3.97 -9.15
CA GLU A 108 23.19 -3.75 -7.70
C GLU A 108 21.83 -4.11 -7.09
N LYS A 109 20.75 -3.78 -7.80
CA LYS A 109 19.40 -4.09 -7.31
C LYS A 109 19.10 -5.58 -7.34
N LEU A 110 19.37 -6.24 -8.45
CA LEU A 110 19.17 -7.69 -8.58
C LEU A 110 20.08 -8.50 -7.64
N LEU A 111 21.27 -8.03 -7.35
CA LEU A 111 22.20 -8.69 -6.42
C LEU A 111 22.07 -8.21 -4.97
N SER A 112 21.06 -7.40 -4.63
CA SER A 112 20.77 -7.06 -3.24
C SER A 112 20.36 -8.29 -2.43
N ASN A 113 20.59 -8.26 -1.11
CA ASN A 113 20.27 -9.39 -0.23
C ASN A 113 18.80 -9.81 -0.34
N SER A 114 17.89 -8.86 -0.51
CA SER A 114 16.45 -9.12 -0.67
C SER A 114 16.17 -9.96 -1.91
N TYR A 115 16.71 -9.56 -3.06
CA TYR A 115 16.52 -10.27 -4.32
C TYR A 115 17.24 -11.61 -4.36
N GLN A 116 18.46 -11.69 -3.80
CA GLN A 116 19.16 -12.97 -3.69
C GLN A 116 18.39 -13.98 -2.82
N ASN A 117 17.82 -13.54 -1.71
CA ASN A 117 16.95 -14.40 -0.90
C ASN A 117 15.70 -14.84 -1.66
N GLY A 118 15.08 -13.93 -2.43
CA GLY A 118 13.95 -14.26 -3.31
C GLY A 118 14.35 -15.33 -4.34
N PHE A 119 15.43 -15.12 -5.06
CA PHE A 119 15.95 -16.08 -6.04
C PHE A 119 16.21 -17.46 -5.43
N ASN A 120 16.84 -17.52 -4.26
CA ASN A 120 17.14 -18.78 -3.60
C ASN A 120 15.91 -19.63 -3.26
N ILE A 121 14.74 -18.99 -3.07
CA ILE A 121 13.46 -19.68 -2.81
C ILE A 121 12.90 -20.31 -4.09
N ILE A 122 13.07 -19.64 -5.23
CA ILE A 122 12.43 -20.03 -6.49
C ILE A 122 13.36 -20.72 -7.49
N LYS A 123 14.69 -20.75 -7.25
CA LYS A 123 15.70 -21.20 -8.22
C LYS A 123 15.47 -22.60 -8.80
N GLU A 124 14.81 -23.50 -8.05
CA GLU A 124 14.49 -24.87 -8.49
C GLU A 124 13.13 -24.99 -9.22
N LYS A 125 12.38 -23.87 -9.27
CA LYS A 125 11.02 -23.82 -9.82
C LYS A 125 10.91 -22.93 -11.07
N VAL A 126 12.00 -22.25 -11.44
CA VAL A 126 12.05 -21.33 -12.58
C VAL A 126 12.90 -21.89 -13.71
N GLU A 127 12.62 -21.44 -14.93
CA GLU A 127 13.42 -21.81 -16.08
C GLU A 127 14.70 -20.97 -16.15
N ASN A 128 15.79 -21.59 -16.60
CA ASN A 128 17.10 -20.95 -16.81
C ASN A 128 17.65 -20.15 -15.60
N PRO A 129 17.71 -20.73 -14.39
CA PRO A 129 18.23 -20.05 -13.20
C PRO A 129 19.70 -19.63 -13.36
N GLU A 130 20.42 -20.25 -14.31
CA GLU A 130 21.81 -19.96 -14.65
C GLU A 130 22.01 -18.51 -15.06
N VAL A 131 21.02 -17.87 -15.68
CA VAL A 131 21.06 -16.45 -16.08
C VAL A 131 21.33 -15.55 -14.88
N TYR A 132 20.62 -15.79 -13.76
CA TYR A 132 20.82 -15.04 -12.53
C TYR A 132 22.16 -15.39 -11.84
N LEU A 133 22.56 -16.65 -11.88
CA LEU A 133 23.85 -17.10 -11.33
C LEU A 133 25.02 -16.51 -12.13
N GLU A 134 24.89 -16.41 -13.46
CA GLU A 134 25.87 -15.74 -14.30
C GLU A 134 25.99 -14.26 -14.00
N LEU A 135 24.87 -13.55 -13.79
CA LEU A 135 24.88 -12.15 -13.35
C LEU A 135 25.65 -11.97 -12.02
N LYS A 136 25.58 -12.96 -11.13
CA LYS A 136 26.29 -12.93 -9.85
C LYS A 136 27.82 -13.14 -10.02
N LYS A 137 28.22 -14.01 -10.94
CA LYS A 137 29.63 -14.30 -11.22
C LYS A 137 30.28 -13.20 -12.05
N ASN A 138 29.58 -12.74 -13.07
CA ASN A 138 30.05 -11.82 -14.06
C ASN A 138 29.04 -10.67 -14.22
N LYS A 139 29.28 -9.56 -13.52
CA LYS A 139 28.39 -8.40 -13.49
C LYS A 139 28.27 -7.74 -14.86
N LEU A 140 27.12 -7.11 -15.12
CA LEU A 140 26.95 -6.30 -16.34
C LEU A 140 27.97 -5.16 -16.36
N SER A 141 28.56 -4.92 -17.53
CA SER A 141 29.58 -3.89 -17.74
C SER A 141 29.44 -3.27 -19.13
N ASP A 142 29.74 -1.98 -19.24
CA ASP A 142 29.86 -1.23 -20.47
C ASP A 142 31.04 -1.66 -21.35
N LYS A 143 31.92 -2.51 -20.81
CA LYS A 143 33.10 -3.05 -21.53
C LYS A 143 32.78 -4.26 -22.41
N PHE A 144 31.56 -4.81 -22.30
CA PHE A 144 31.14 -5.90 -23.20
C PHE A 144 30.89 -5.39 -24.62
N GLU A 145 31.16 -6.23 -25.58
CA GLU A 145 30.72 -5.99 -26.96
C GLU A 145 29.18 -5.90 -27.00
N SER A 146 28.66 -5.04 -27.87
CA SER A 146 27.21 -4.74 -27.94
C SER A 146 26.36 -6.00 -28.12
N ASP A 147 26.81 -6.95 -28.94
CA ASP A 147 26.07 -8.21 -29.17
C ASP A 147 26.05 -9.13 -27.93
N VAL A 148 27.16 -9.20 -27.20
CA VAL A 148 27.27 -9.97 -25.96
C VAL A 148 26.37 -9.34 -24.89
N LEU A 149 26.42 -8.01 -24.76
CA LEU A 149 25.59 -7.30 -23.80
C LEU A 149 24.09 -7.43 -24.12
N ARG A 150 23.73 -7.29 -25.42
CA ARG A 150 22.35 -7.48 -25.90
C ARG A 150 21.82 -8.86 -25.50
N LYS A 151 22.55 -9.91 -25.84
CA LYS A 151 22.14 -11.29 -25.50
C LYS A 151 21.91 -11.47 -24.00
N ARG A 152 22.84 -11.01 -23.19
CA ARG A 152 22.73 -11.10 -21.72
C ARG A 152 21.53 -10.33 -21.15
N LEU A 153 21.24 -9.15 -21.68
CA LEU A 153 20.09 -8.34 -21.26
C LEU A 153 18.76 -8.98 -21.70
N GLU A 154 18.70 -9.55 -22.91
CA GLU A 154 17.51 -10.28 -23.39
C GLU A 154 17.25 -11.54 -22.56
N GLU A 155 18.26 -12.34 -22.28
CA GLU A 155 18.16 -13.51 -21.40
C GLU A 155 17.71 -13.11 -19.99
N LEU A 156 18.26 -12.02 -19.43
CA LEU A 156 17.89 -11.51 -18.12
C LEU A 156 16.44 -10.99 -18.11
N GLN A 157 16.00 -10.29 -19.13
CA GLN A 157 14.63 -9.82 -19.28
C GLN A 157 13.65 -11.00 -19.33
N GLN A 158 13.96 -12.00 -20.17
CA GLN A 158 13.16 -13.23 -20.27
C GLN A 158 13.07 -13.97 -18.93
N PHE A 159 14.21 -14.12 -18.23
CA PHE A 159 14.23 -14.72 -16.90
C PHE A 159 13.35 -13.96 -15.89
N LEU A 160 13.51 -12.64 -15.82
CA LEU A 160 12.77 -11.80 -14.87
C LEU A 160 11.26 -11.76 -15.15
N THR A 161 10.82 -11.88 -16.40
CA THR A 161 9.41 -11.82 -16.80
C THR A 161 8.64 -13.13 -16.58
N GLN A 162 9.31 -14.23 -16.21
CA GLN A 162 8.62 -15.46 -15.80
C GLN A 162 7.66 -15.16 -14.63
N PRO A 163 6.45 -15.75 -14.61
CA PRO A 163 5.42 -15.41 -13.61
C PRO A 163 5.92 -15.48 -12.17
N LEU A 164 6.60 -16.56 -11.79
CA LEU A 164 7.11 -16.77 -10.44
C LEU A 164 8.26 -15.80 -10.07
N CYS A 165 9.15 -15.49 -11.02
CA CYS A 165 10.19 -14.47 -10.83
C CYS A 165 9.56 -13.09 -10.63
N ARG A 166 8.65 -12.71 -11.52
CA ARG A 166 7.94 -11.43 -11.47
C ARG A 166 7.28 -11.25 -10.11
N GLU A 167 6.44 -12.20 -9.70
CA GLU A 167 5.74 -12.13 -8.43
C GLU A 167 6.71 -12.01 -7.25
N THR A 168 7.70 -12.89 -7.18
CA THR A 168 8.67 -12.91 -6.07
C THR A 168 9.44 -11.61 -5.95
N PHE A 169 9.98 -11.08 -7.05
CA PHE A 169 10.79 -9.88 -7.03
C PHE A 169 9.95 -8.61 -6.83
N ILE A 170 8.75 -8.54 -7.40
CA ILE A 170 7.82 -7.43 -7.13
C ILE A 170 7.46 -7.41 -5.64
N MET A 171 7.06 -8.55 -5.07
CA MET A 171 6.68 -8.61 -3.67
C MET A 171 7.83 -8.28 -2.73
N LYS A 172 9.08 -8.70 -3.01
CA LYS A 172 10.24 -8.25 -2.23
C LYS A 172 10.39 -6.73 -2.27
N SER A 173 10.17 -6.12 -3.42
CA SER A 173 10.19 -4.67 -3.56
C SER A 173 9.05 -3.99 -2.78
N ILE A 174 7.83 -4.50 -2.90
CA ILE A 174 6.64 -3.96 -2.23
C ILE A 174 6.80 -4.02 -0.71
N ILE A 175 7.20 -5.17 -0.18
CA ILE A 175 7.35 -5.40 1.25
C ILE A 175 8.31 -4.41 1.89
N TYR A 176 9.51 -4.26 1.33
CA TYR A 176 10.56 -3.44 1.93
C TYR A 176 10.42 -1.95 1.65
N ASN A 177 9.66 -1.54 0.62
CA ASN A 177 9.46 -0.13 0.31
C ASN A 177 8.13 0.44 0.79
N TYR A 178 7.11 -0.41 0.97
CA TYR A 178 5.76 0.04 1.27
C TYR A 178 5.18 -0.59 2.54
N ILE A 179 5.06 -1.92 2.61
CA ILE A 179 4.39 -2.62 3.71
C ILE A 179 5.08 -2.38 5.05
N ASN A 180 6.41 -2.37 5.08
CA ASN A 180 7.20 -2.14 6.29
C ASN A 180 6.99 -0.75 6.93
N ARG A 181 6.28 0.15 6.28
CA ARG A 181 5.90 1.44 6.85
C ARG A 181 4.71 1.33 7.79
N PHE A 182 3.86 0.30 7.63
CA PHE A 182 2.60 0.13 8.36
C PHE A 182 2.69 -0.88 9.48
N TRP A 183 3.37 -1.98 9.30
CA TRP A 183 3.46 -3.03 10.29
C TRP A 183 4.83 -3.72 10.28
N ASP A 184 5.13 -4.39 11.39
CA ASP A 184 6.42 -4.97 11.71
C ASP A 184 6.24 -6.27 12.49
N GLY A 185 7.31 -7.03 12.63
CA GLY A 185 7.33 -8.20 13.51
C GLY A 185 6.48 -9.39 13.06
N LYS A 186 5.80 -9.32 11.92
CA LYS A 186 4.97 -10.39 11.36
C LYS A 186 5.51 -10.89 10.04
N CYS A 187 5.20 -12.15 9.72
CA CYS A 187 5.50 -12.77 8.43
C CYS A 187 6.95 -12.55 7.98
N PHE A 188 7.05 -12.10 6.77
CA PHE A 188 8.28 -11.79 6.07
C PHE A 188 9.01 -10.55 6.63
N LEU A 189 8.38 -9.72 7.46
CA LEU A 189 9.03 -8.58 8.12
C LEU A 189 9.91 -9.03 9.30
N LEU A 190 9.69 -10.23 9.84
CA LEU A 190 10.62 -10.81 10.77
C LEU A 190 11.93 -11.21 10.08
N ARG A 191 13.05 -10.71 10.60
CA ARG A 191 14.39 -11.05 10.08
C ARG A 191 14.62 -12.55 9.96
N ALA A 192 14.12 -13.34 10.91
CA ALA A 192 14.19 -14.81 10.91
C ALA A 192 13.45 -15.43 9.70
N ASN A 193 12.44 -14.75 9.16
CA ASN A 193 11.64 -15.24 8.04
C ASN A 193 12.10 -14.69 6.67
N ALA A 194 13.11 -13.83 6.61
CA ALA A 194 13.56 -13.20 5.36
C ALA A 194 13.96 -14.19 4.25
N LYS A 195 14.36 -15.41 4.64
CA LYS A 195 14.75 -16.49 3.73
C LYS A 195 13.63 -17.50 3.45
N LYS A 196 12.46 -17.35 4.08
CA LYS A 196 11.31 -18.24 3.87
C LYS A 196 10.44 -17.79 2.71
N ASP A 197 9.60 -18.68 2.23
CA ASP A 197 8.56 -18.35 1.28
C ASP A 197 7.59 -17.36 1.90
N MET A 198 7.39 -16.23 1.23
CA MET A 198 6.55 -15.14 1.72
C MET A 198 5.08 -15.52 1.80
N ARG A 199 4.58 -16.27 0.80
CA ARG A 199 3.19 -16.73 0.78
C ARG A 199 2.91 -17.65 1.95
N ALA A 200 3.72 -18.68 2.15
CA ALA A 200 3.56 -19.63 3.24
C ALA A 200 3.65 -18.96 4.63
N VAL A 201 4.50 -17.94 4.78
CA VAL A 201 4.60 -17.21 6.05
C VAL A 201 3.39 -16.28 6.26
N PHE A 202 2.89 -15.63 5.20
CA PHE A 202 1.69 -14.80 5.29
C PHE A 202 0.45 -15.65 5.58
N GLU A 203 0.29 -16.77 4.90
CA GLU A 203 -0.78 -17.72 5.14
C GLU A 203 -0.83 -18.15 6.61
N LYS A 204 0.30 -18.55 7.15
CA LYS A 204 0.44 -18.96 8.56
C LYS A 204 0.08 -17.83 9.54
N ASP A 205 0.45 -16.60 9.26
CA ASP A 205 0.28 -15.47 10.19
C ASP A 205 -1.10 -14.79 10.07
N PHE A 206 -1.77 -14.90 8.92
CA PHE A 206 -3.02 -14.19 8.65
C PHE A 206 -4.15 -15.07 8.08
N SER A 207 -3.94 -15.72 6.93
CA SER A 207 -5.03 -16.43 6.23
C SER A 207 -5.50 -17.67 6.98
N GLU A 208 -4.58 -18.52 7.43
CA GLU A 208 -4.90 -19.71 8.23
C GLU A 208 -5.57 -19.36 9.58
N PRO A 209 -5.07 -18.38 10.37
CA PRO A 209 -5.77 -17.93 11.57
C PRO A 209 -7.17 -17.36 11.29
N PHE A 210 -7.34 -16.63 10.17
CA PHE A 210 -8.63 -16.09 9.75
C PHE A 210 -9.66 -17.21 9.52
N HIS A 211 -9.31 -18.22 8.70
CA HIS A 211 -10.19 -19.37 8.46
C HIS A 211 -10.52 -20.13 9.75
N LYS A 212 -9.50 -20.47 10.55
CA LYS A 212 -9.70 -21.19 11.82
C LYS A 212 -10.59 -20.43 12.82
N TYR A 213 -10.49 -19.09 12.81
CA TYR A 213 -11.34 -18.28 13.65
C TYR A 213 -12.80 -18.33 13.18
N LEU A 214 -13.05 -18.26 11.88
CA LEU A 214 -14.40 -18.37 11.33
C LEU A 214 -15.02 -19.76 11.53
N GLU A 215 -14.25 -20.83 11.55
CA GLU A 215 -14.73 -22.20 11.85
C GLU A 215 -15.09 -22.39 13.32
N GLY A 216 -14.51 -21.57 14.22
CA GLY A 216 -14.63 -21.75 15.67
C GLY A 216 -15.96 -21.23 16.23
N GLU A 217 -16.39 -21.83 17.33
CA GLU A 217 -17.59 -21.38 18.10
C GLU A 217 -17.25 -20.43 19.27
N HIS A 218 -15.99 -20.22 19.59
CA HIS A 218 -15.43 -19.34 20.64
C HIS A 218 -16.08 -19.48 22.04
N LYS A 219 -16.82 -20.56 22.32
CA LYS A 219 -17.51 -20.82 23.61
C LYS A 219 -16.59 -20.79 24.84
N LYS A 220 -15.29 -20.98 24.64
CA LYS A 220 -14.27 -20.96 25.70
C LYS A 220 -13.43 -19.68 25.70
N ALA A 221 -13.88 -18.64 25.01
CA ALA A 221 -13.20 -17.35 25.00
C ALA A 221 -13.14 -16.76 26.42
N LYS A 222 -11.95 -16.35 26.82
CA LYS A 222 -11.71 -15.68 28.11
C LYS A 222 -11.39 -14.18 27.91
N ASP A 223 -11.06 -13.80 26.70
CA ASP A 223 -10.71 -12.44 26.33
C ASP A 223 -11.61 -11.99 25.18
N THR A 224 -11.60 -10.71 24.91
CA THR A 224 -12.36 -10.09 23.82
C THR A 224 -11.41 -9.35 22.89
N CYS A 225 -11.74 -9.32 21.60
CA CYS A 225 -11.06 -8.49 20.63
C CYS A 225 -11.25 -7.02 20.99
N ILE A 226 -10.17 -6.26 21.06
CA ILE A 226 -10.22 -4.84 21.42
C ILE A 226 -11.00 -3.99 20.40
N ASP A 227 -11.08 -4.46 19.17
CA ASP A 227 -11.75 -3.74 18.09
C ASP A 227 -13.22 -4.12 17.93
N CYS A 228 -13.54 -5.38 17.67
CA CYS A 228 -14.93 -5.80 17.40
C CYS A 228 -15.67 -6.35 18.62
N GLY A 229 -15.01 -6.55 19.77
CA GLY A 229 -15.61 -7.09 20.99
C GLY A 229 -15.89 -8.59 20.97
N ASN A 230 -15.63 -9.29 19.85
CA ASN A 230 -15.86 -10.73 19.75
C ASN A 230 -14.90 -11.51 20.66
N GLY A 231 -15.38 -12.65 21.17
CA GLY A 231 -14.59 -13.53 22.03
C GLY A 231 -13.36 -14.12 21.33
N ILE A 232 -12.25 -14.17 22.04
CA ILE A 232 -10.99 -14.76 21.56
C ILE A 232 -10.44 -15.75 22.60
N THR A 233 -9.97 -16.89 22.12
CA THR A 233 -9.25 -17.87 22.95
C THR A 233 -7.76 -17.52 22.97
N GLY A 234 -6.99 -18.15 23.87
CA GLY A 234 -5.58 -17.89 23.98
C GLY A 234 -4.76 -18.14 22.70
N LYS A 235 -5.25 -19.05 21.83
CA LYS A 235 -4.61 -19.37 20.52
C LYS A 235 -4.95 -18.39 19.40
N GLU A 236 -6.04 -17.65 19.56
CA GLU A 236 -6.58 -16.72 18.56
C GLU A 236 -6.11 -15.28 18.78
N LYS A 237 -5.38 -15.03 19.87
CA LYS A 237 -4.87 -13.71 20.19
C LYS A 237 -3.83 -13.24 19.20
N VAL A 238 -4.10 -12.11 18.55
CA VAL A 238 -3.12 -11.39 17.74
C VAL A 238 -2.79 -10.08 18.45
N SER A 239 -1.54 -9.91 18.88
CA SER A 239 -1.10 -8.67 19.51
C SER A 239 -1.21 -7.48 18.54
N ILE A 240 -1.65 -6.33 19.03
CA ILE A 240 -1.68 -5.08 18.24
C ILE A 240 -0.28 -4.57 17.90
N ALA A 241 0.77 -5.09 18.53
CA ALA A 241 2.15 -4.67 18.34
C ALA A 241 2.69 -4.89 16.92
N PHE A 242 1.99 -5.65 16.08
CA PHE A 242 2.42 -5.76 14.68
C PHE A 242 2.12 -4.48 13.87
N MET A 243 1.23 -3.62 14.32
CA MET A 243 0.96 -2.33 13.72
C MET A 243 1.92 -1.28 14.29
N LYS A 244 2.65 -0.60 13.43
CA LYS A 244 3.60 0.43 13.87
C LYS A 244 2.89 1.58 14.60
N GLU A 245 3.51 2.04 15.68
CA GLU A 245 3.07 3.16 16.53
C GLU A 245 1.78 2.89 17.32
N MET A 246 1.19 1.69 17.23
CA MET A 246 0.01 1.37 18.06
C MET A 246 0.37 0.88 19.45
N ALA A 247 1.58 0.40 19.65
CA ALA A 247 2.01 -0.12 20.94
C ALA A 247 3.52 -0.04 21.14
N ASP A 248 3.94 0.93 21.94
CA ASP A 248 5.31 1.02 22.43
C ASP A 248 5.44 0.23 23.74
N ASP A 249 6.47 -0.62 23.82
CA ASP A 249 6.92 -1.26 25.06
C ASP A 249 5.86 -2.12 25.80
N LEU A 250 5.03 -2.86 25.04
CA LEU A 250 3.98 -3.73 25.57
C LEU A 250 4.46 -4.77 26.59
N THR A 251 5.75 -5.11 26.57
CA THR A 251 6.30 -6.15 27.44
C THR A 251 6.63 -5.65 28.85
N ARG A 252 6.63 -4.34 29.09
CA ARG A 252 7.17 -3.75 30.33
C ARG A 252 6.17 -2.99 31.16
N LYS A 253 5.12 -2.40 30.57
CA LYS A 253 4.20 -1.52 31.31
C LYS A 253 2.75 -1.93 31.11
N ARG A 254 2.04 -2.07 32.23
CA ARG A 254 0.58 -2.16 32.22
C ARG A 254 -0.02 -0.79 31.90
N SER A 255 -0.99 -0.75 31.01
CA SER A 255 -1.67 0.48 30.63
C SER A 255 -3.14 0.46 31.11
N ALA A 256 -3.59 1.57 31.65
CA ALA A 256 -5.01 1.76 31.96
C ALA A 256 -5.90 1.67 30.71
N PHE A 257 -5.36 2.04 29.56
CA PHE A 257 -6.07 1.90 28.25
C PHE A 257 -6.32 0.45 27.84
N TRP A 258 -5.55 -0.50 28.37
CA TRP A 258 -5.67 -1.93 28.09
C TRP A 258 -6.24 -2.71 29.29
N ASN A 259 -7.17 -2.14 30.05
CA ASN A 259 -7.68 -2.76 31.28
C ASN A 259 -6.58 -3.22 32.25
N CYS A 260 -5.52 -2.43 32.40
CA CYS A 260 -4.34 -2.73 33.20
C CYS A 260 -3.57 -3.98 32.77
N GLN A 261 -3.73 -4.41 31.52
CA GLN A 261 -2.93 -5.46 30.90
C GLN A 261 -1.68 -4.89 30.21
N VAL A 262 -0.74 -5.76 29.90
CA VAL A 262 0.51 -5.37 29.21
C VAL A 262 0.35 -5.33 27.69
N ASP A 263 -0.72 -5.91 27.14
CA ASP A 263 -0.96 -6.00 25.70
C ASP A 263 -2.48 -5.96 25.44
N ALA A 264 -2.84 -5.61 24.22
CA ALA A 264 -4.19 -5.69 23.70
C ALA A 264 -4.22 -6.62 22.50
N PHE A 265 -5.33 -7.32 22.32
CA PHE A 265 -5.42 -8.38 21.34
C PHE A 265 -6.56 -8.15 20.35
N LEU A 266 -6.28 -8.45 19.10
CA LEU A 266 -7.27 -8.54 18.03
C LEU A 266 -7.66 -10.00 17.82
N CYS A 267 -8.90 -10.22 17.33
CA CYS A 267 -9.24 -11.48 16.69
C CYS A 267 -8.55 -11.59 15.32
N PRO A 268 -8.37 -12.79 14.77
CA PRO A 268 -7.74 -12.98 13.47
C PRO A 268 -8.43 -12.24 12.32
N VAL A 269 -9.76 -12.07 12.37
CA VAL A 269 -10.51 -11.31 11.35
C VAL A 269 -10.09 -9.83 11.36
N CYS A 270 -10.14 -9.19 12.53
CA CYS A 270 -9.71 -7.80 12.66
C CYS A 270 -8.22 -7.64 12.31
N ALA A 271 -7.35 -8.56 12.75
CA ALA A 271 -5.93 -8.51 12.43
C ALA A 271 -5.68 -8.57 10.90
N PHE A 272 -6.45 -9.40 10.19
CA PHE A 272 -6.38 -9.45 8.72
C PHE A 272 -6.82 -8.14 8.09
N VAL A 273 -7.92 -7.54 8.56
CA VAL A 273 -8.38 -6.22 8.08
C VAL A 273 -7.31 -5.15 8.27
N TYR A 274 -6.69 -5.07 9.46
CA TYR A 274 -5.60 -4.14 9.70
C TYR A 274 -4.38 -4.40 8.79
N ALA A 275 -4.08 -5.65 8.47
CA ALA A 275 -3.01 -6.00 7.54
C ALA A 275 -3.25 -5.49 6.10
N LEU A 276 -4.52 -5.24 5.73
CA LEU A 276 -4.90 -4.66 4.44
C LEU A 276 -4.78 -3.13 4.39
N SER A 277 -4.52 -2.45 5.51
CA SER A 277 -4.48 -0.98 5.57
C SER A 277 -3.56 -0.32 4.54
N PRO A 278 -2.36 -0.86 4.17
CA PRO A 278 -1.54 -0.27 3.12
C PRO A 278 -2.24 -0.18 1.76
N LEU A 279 -3.16 -1.10 1.48
CA LEU A 279 -3.95 -1.10 0.25
C LEU A 279 -5.05 -0.03 0.25
N GLY A 280 -5.49 0.45 1.41
CA GLY A 280 -6.48 1.52 1.54
C GLY A 280 -5.90 2.93 1.41
N PHE A 281 -4.63 3.11 1.72
CA PHE A 281 -3.96 4.39 1.54
C PHE A 281 -3.70 4.68 0.06
N GLN A 282 -3.79 5.93 -0.33
CA GLN A 282 -3.33 6.40 -1.63
C GLN A 282 -1.84 6.76 -1.56
N MET A 283 -1.09 6.43 -2.59
CA MET A 283 0.31 6.84 -2.71
C MET A 283 0.43 8.13 -3.52
N TYR A 284 1.13 9.09 -2.94
CA TYR A 284 1.43 10.36 -3.58
C TYR A 284 2.87 10.80 -3.26
N ALA A 285 3.66 11.12 -4.28
CA ALA A 285 5.07 11.52 -4.11
C ALA A 285 5.82 10.62 -3.09
N ASN A 286 5.63 9.30 -3.20
CA ASN A 286 6.18 8.29 -2.30
C ASN A 286 5.73 8.37 -0.82
N LYS A 287 4.70 9.17 -0.50
CA LYS A 287 4.02 9.20 0.80
C LYS A 287 2.67 8.49 0.69
N PHE A 288 2.19 7.95 1.79
CA PHE A 288 0.85 7.41 1.88
C PHE A 288 -0.09 8.44 2.49
N VAL A 289 -1.28 8.56 1.92
CA VAL A 289 -2.31 9.49 2.35
C VAL A 289 -3.63 8.77 2.48
N PHE A 290 -4.33 9.02 3.57
CA PHE A 290 -5.67 8.50 3.83
C PHE A 290 -6.57 9.62 4.36
N MET A 291 -7.75 9.75 3.78
CA MET A 291 -8.79 10.66 4.27
C MET A 291 -9.82 9.87 5.06
N ASN A 292 -9.77 10.00 6.38
CA ASN A 292 -10.70 9.31 7.26
C ASN A 292 -11.98 10.13 7.41
N LEU A 293 -13.02 9.59 6.84
CA LEU A 293 -14.39 10.11 6.88
C LEU A 293 -15.25 9.04 7.57
N ASN A 294 -15.52 9.22 8.84
CA ASN A 294 -16.35 8.27 9.63
C ASN A 294 -17.85 8.48 9.35
N GLU A 295 -18.24 8.68 8.11
CA GLU A 295 -19.65 8.90 7.73
C GLU A 295 -20.30 7.58 7.28
N ASN A 296 -19.80 7.03 6.17
CA ASN A 296 -20.20 5.73 5.67
C ASN A 296 -19.12 5.14 4.76
N ILE A 297 -19.21 3.85 4.47
CA ILE A 297 -18.22 3.14 3.65
C ILE A 297 -18.23 3.62 2.21
N SER A 298 -19.37 3.88 1.62
CA SER A 298 -19.48 4.32 0.22
C SER A 298 -18.68 5.60 -0.01
N VAL A 299 -18.84 6.60 0.85
CA VAL A 299 -18.09 7.86 0.81
C VAL A 299 -16.61 7.61 1.09
N LEU A 300 -16.28 6.78 2.09
CA LEU A 300 -14.91 6.46 2.44
C LEU A 300 -14.15 5.81 1.27
N VAL A 301 -14.79 4.86 0.59
CA VAL A 301 -14.24 4.20 -0.61
C VAL A 301 -14.15 5.15 -1.80
N ASP A 302 -15.17 5.98 -2.04
CA ASP A 302 -15.16 6.96 -3.14
C ASP A 302 -13.98 7.95 -3.01
N VAL A 303 -13.66 8.37 -1.79
CA VAL A 303 -12.59 9.32 -1.51
C VAL A 303 -11.21 8.69 -1.59
N ASN A 304 -11.05 7.50 -0.99
CA ASN A 304 -9.76 6.80 -0.92
C ASN A 304 -9.64 5.68 -1.97
N GLY A 305 -10.76 5.32 -2.61
CA GLY A 305 -10.82 4.22 -3.55
C GLY A 305 -10.01 4.51 -4.81
N LYS A 306 -9.47 3.45 -5.35
CA LYS A 306 -8.66 3.46 -6.57
C LYS A 306 -9.61 3.29 -7.75
N LYS A 307 -9.92 4.34 -8.46
CA LYS A 307 -10.66 4.19 -9.72
C LYS A 307 -9.85 3.31 -10.68
N ARG A 308 -10.52 2.32 -11.30
CA ARG A 308 -9.94 1.51 -12.37
C ARG A 308 -9.27 2.45 -13.38
N GLY A 309 -7.97 2.39 -13.52
CA GLY A 309 -7.21 3.17 -14.51
C GLY A 309 -6.40 4.36 -13.97
N ASN A 310 -6.60 4.84 -12.75
CA ASN A 310 -5.69 5.82 -12.15
C ASN A 310 -4.57 5.09 -11.38
N GLY A 311 -3.78 4.29 -12.09
CA GLY A 311 -2.40 4.04 -11.68
C GLY A 311 -1.74 5.41 -11.51
N LEU A 312 -0.84 5.53 -10.51
CA LEU A 312 0.00 6.70 -10.31
C LEU A 312 0.34 7.33 -11.67
N LYS A 313 0.09 8.62 -11.83
CA LYS A 313 0.43 9.35 -13.05
C LYS A 313 1.87 9.05 -13.43
N GLU A 314 2.10 8.85 -14.70
CA GLU A 314 3.42 8.61 -15.29
C GLU A 314 4.42 9.66 -14.81
N LYS A 315 5.68 9.23 -14.62
CA LYS A 315 6.82 10.09 -14.31
C LYS A 315 6.80 11.37 -15.18
N GLY A 316 6.67 12.52 -14.52
CA GLY A 316 6.83 13.80 -15.22
C GLY A 316 6.28 14.99 -14.46
N GLU A 317 5.27 14.80 -13.63
CA GLU A 317 4.73 15.86 -12.80
C GLU A 317 4.88 15.48 -11.33
N GLU A 318 5.89 15.96 -10.65
CA GLU A 318 5.91 16.10 -9.21
C GLU A 318 4.83 17.13 -8.84
N GLU A 319 3.58 16.70 -8.86
CA GLU A 319 2.50 17.49 -8.30
C GLU A 319 2.80 17.62 -6.81
N ASN A 320 2.94 18.85 -6.34
CA ASN A 320 3.18 19.13 -4.93
C ASN A 320 2.03 18.53 -4.11
N TYR A 321 2.35 17.91 -2.95
CA TYR A 321 1.38 17.32 -2.01
C TYR A 321 0.18 18.23 -1.77
N THR A 322 0.41 19.52 -1.62
CA THR A 322 -0.64 20.49 -1.31
C THR A 322 -1.60 20.74 -2.47
N VAL A 323 -1.09 20.74 -3.70
CA VAL A 323 -1.91 20.86 -4.92
C VAL A 323 -2.80 19.62 -5.09
N TRP A 324 -2.23 18.43 -4.90
CA TRP A 324 -2.99 17.17 -4.91
C TRP A 324 -4.07 17.14 -3.82
N PHE A 325 -3.70 17.53 -2.61
CA PHE A 325 -4.61 17.60 -1.46
C PHE A 325 -5.77 18.55 -1.70
N ALA A 326 -5.49 19.75 -2.24
CA ALA A 326 -6.50 20.72 -2.62
C ALA A 326 -7.47 20.17 -3.68
N ARG A 327 -6.94 19.46 -4.67
CA ARG A 327 -7.76 18.86 -5.74
C ARG A 327 -8.66 17.75 -5.18
N ILE A 328 -8.15 16.88 -4.29
CA ILE A 328 -8.98 15.85 -3.64
C ILE A 328 -10.04 16.49 -2.76
N LEU A 329 -9.69 17.49 -1.96
CA LEU A 329 -10.66 18.24 -1.18
C LEU A 329 -11.75 18.84 -2.04
N ASN A 330 -11.39 19.48 -3.13
CA ASN A 330 -12.37 20.03 -4.08
C ASN A 330 -13.32 18.95 -4.61
N LYS A 331 -12.77 17.75 -4.91
CA LYS A 331 -13.57 16.62 -5.39
C LYS A 331 -14.51 16.07 -4.31
N VAL A 332 -14.00 15.91 -3.09
CA VAL A 332 -14.79 15.44 -1.93
C VAL A 332 -15.90 16.43 -1.60
N LEU A 333 -15.63 17.73 -1.71
CA LEU A 333 -16.57 18.78 -1.39
C LEU A 333 -17.61 19.02 -2.51
N SER A 334 -17.24 18.74 -3.78
CA SER A 334 -18.14 18.99 -4.91
C SER A 334 -19.16 17.89 -5.15
N ASP A 335 -18.83 16.63 -4.87
CA ASP A 335 -19.60 15.53 -5.45
C ASP A 335 -20.63 14.87 -4.53
N LYS A 336 -20.47 14.80 -3.21
CA LYS A 336 -21.40 13.99 -2.40
C LYS A 336 -21.55 14.31 -0.91
N VAL A 337 -20.76 15.20 -0.34
CA VAL A 337 -20.73 15.31 1.12
C VAL A 337 -21.63 16.43 1.59
N LYS A 338 -22.87 16.09 1.96
CA LYS A 338 -23.86 17.06 2.43
C LYS A 338 -23.58 17.58 3.85
N GLU A 339 -22.95 16.76 4.73
CA GLU A 339 -22.77 17.07 6.15
C GLU A 339 -21.42 16.59 6.70
N LEU A 340 -20.29 17.07 6.17
CA LEU A 340 -19.00 16.77 6.82
C LEU A 340 -18.83 17.60 8.08
N ASN A 341 -18.71 16.92 9.22
CA ASN A 341 -18.42 17.57 10.49
C ASN A 341 -16.91 17.75 10.72
N ASN A 342 -16.08 16.76 10.39
CA ASN A 342 -14.63 16.81 10.43
C ASN A 342 -14.03 15.82 9.44
N VAL A 343 -12.99 16.22 8.72
CA VAL A 343 -12.18 15.34 7.87
C VAL A 343 -10.82 15.16 8.50
N GLN A 344 -10.44 13.93 8.79
CA GLN A 344 -9.08 13.62 9.22
C GLN A 344 -8.24 13.25 8.01
N VAL A 345 -7.12 13.91 7.82
CA VAL A 345 -6.14 13.56 6.80
C VAL A 345 -4.93 12.95 7.48
N ILE A 346 -4.66 11.71 7.15
CA ILE A 346 -3.58 10.94 7.73
C ILE A 346 -2.50 10.75 6.69
N LEU A 347 -1.29 11.11 7.05
CA LEU A 347 -0.09 10.95 6.24
C LEU A 347 0.84 9.94 6.88
N ARG A 348 1.38 9.05 6.05
CA ARG A 348 2.47 8.17 6.41
C ARG A 348 3.68 8.50 5.55
N GLY A 349 4.82 8.75 6.18
CA GLY A 349 6.04 9.22 5.52
C GLY A 349 6.69 8.20 4.58
N THR A 350 7.83 8.58 4.04
CA THR A 350 8.54 7.81 3.01
C THR A 350 9.40 6.69 3.58
N ARG A 351 9.74 6.78 4.88
CA ARG A 351 10.59 5.79 5.57
C ARG A 351 9.78 5.01 6.59
N ALA A 352 10.29 3.84 6.94
CA ALA A 352 9.66 2.97 7.94
C ALA A 352 9.64 3.61 9.35
N GLU A 353 10.57 4.51 9.64
CA GLU A 353 10.72 5.22 10.92
C GLU A 353 9.87 6.49 11.00
N ASP A 354 9.32 6.97 9.87
CA ASP A 354 8.50 8.19 9.87
C ASP A 354 7.17 7.91 10.59
N ASN A 355 6.77 8.83 11.46
CA ASN A 355 5.51 8.73 12.21
C ASN A 355 4.30 9.07 11.35
N TYR A 356 3.11 8.66 11.82
CA TYR A 356 1.86 9.16 11.27
C TYR A 356 1.71 10.64 11.60
N MET A 357 1.31 11.41 10.59
CA MET A 357 0.95 12.82 10.75
C MET A 357 -0.56 12.97 10.55
N PHE A 358 -1.20 13.67 11.47
CA PHE A 358 -2.63 13.90 11.46
C PHE A 358 -2.93 15.37 11.23
N SER A 359 -3.84 15.65 10.31
CA SER A 359 -4.43 16.97 10.10
C SER A 359 -5.93 16.85 10.18
N ILE A 360 -6.58 17.72 10.91
CA ILE A 360 -8.04 17.77 11.03
C ILE A 360 -8.53 19.02 10.31
N ILE A 361 -9.40 18.83 9.33
CA ILE A 361 -10.06 19.92 8.63
C ILE A 361 -11.36 20.20 9.37
N GLY A 362 -11.40 21.33 10.06
CA GLY A 362 -12.55 21.75 10.83
C GLY A 362 -13.75 22.16 9.97
N ARG A 363 -14.92 22.17 10.57
CA ARG A 363 -16.19 22.51 9.92
C ARG A 363 -16.15 23.89 9.23
N ASP A 364 -15.52 24.88 9.85
CA ASP A 364 -15.45 26.24 9.31
C ASP A 364 -14.64 26.29 8.01
N ALA A 365 -13.48 25.59 7.98
CA ALA A 365 -12.68 25.47 6.77
C ALA A 365 -13.43 24.75 5.66
N LEU A 366 -14.16 23.68 6.00
CA LEU A 366 -15.02 22.97 5.05
C LEU A 366 -16.17 23.83 4.50
N GLN A 367 -16.78 24.66 5.34
CA GLN A 367 -17.82 25.61 4.92
C GLN A 367 -17.26 26.67 3.96
N ILE A 368 -16.07 27.17 4.17
CA ILE A 368 -15.40 28.09 3.24
C ILE A 368 -15.13 27.39 1.91
N LEU A 369 -14.55 26.20 1.97
CA LEU A 369 -14.23 25.41 0.78
C LEU A 369 -15.47 25.00 -0.04
N LYS A 370 -16.63 24.82 0.60
CA LYS A 370 -17.91 24.50 -0.07
C LYS A 370 -18.53 25.69 -0.82
N GLN A 371 -18.11 26.91 -0.57
CA GLN A 371 -18.69 28.06 -1.26
C GLN A 371 -18.38 28.01 -2.76
N GLU A 372 -19.38 28.15 -3.60
CA GLU A 372 -19.25 28.08 -5.06
C GLU A 372 -18.21 29.05 -5.62
N LYS A 373 -18.15 30.26 -5.04
CA LYS A 373 -17.15 31.26 -5.44
C LYS A 373 -15.73 30.81 -5.13
N VAL A 374 -15.53 30.17 -3.97
CA VAL A 374 -14.21 29.65 -3.54
C VAL A 374 -13.82 28.48 -4.44
N GLN A 375 -14.73 27.56 -4.73
CA GLN A 375 -14.45 26.45 -5.63
C GLN A 375 -14.08 26.90 -7.04
N LYS A 376 -14.79 27.89 -7.60
CA LYS A 376 -14.45 28.48 -8.90
C LYS A 376 -13.06 29.12 -8.89
N ALA A 377 -12.73 29.84 -7.81
CA ALA A 377 -11.41 30.45 -7.64
C ALA A 377 -10.30 29.40 -7.49
N LEU A 378 -10.51 28.36 -6.67
CA LEU A 378 -9.55 27.27 -6.51
C LEU A 378 -9.31 26.49 -7.80
N LYS A 379 -10.38 26.23 -8.59
CA LYS A 379 -10.26 25.59 -9.91
C LYS A 379 -9.48 26.46 -10.90
N TYR A 380 -9.63 27.77 -10.85
CA TYR A 380 -8.83 28.70 -11.65
C TYR A 380 -7.36 28.68 -11.23
N LEU A 381 -7.10 28.71 -9.92
CA LEU A 381 -5.75 28.64 -9.37
C LEU A 381 -5.07 27.28 -9.59
N GLU A 382 -5.83 26.18 -9.66
CA GLU A 382 -5.32 24.86 -10.05
C GLU A 382 -4.76 24.86 -11.48
N GLN A 383 -5.39 25.59 -12.38
CA GLN A 383 -4.92 25.73 -13.77
C GLN A 383 -3.77 26.72 -13.91
N HIS A 384 -3.66 27.72 -12.99
CA HIS A 384 -2.68 28.79 -13.00
C HIS A 384 -2.01 28.92 -11.62
N PRO A 385 -1.28 27.91 -11.15
CA PRO A 385 -0.87 27.84 -9.73
C PRO A 385 0.28 28.78 -9.36
N TYR A 386 1.06 29.24 -10.34
CA TYR A 386 2.27 30.01 -10.05
C TYR A 386 2.15 31.48 -10.43
N VAL A 387 2.58 32.36 -9.52
CA VAL A 387 2.75 33.79 -9.77
C VAL A 387 4.22 34.17 -9.51
N LYS A 388 4.78 34.93 -10.41
CA LYS A 388 6.15 35.46 -10.23
C LYS A 388 6.08 36.69 -9.32
N LEU A 389 6.64 36.56 -8.11
CA LEU A 389 6.82 37.65 -7.15
C LEU A 389 8.32 37.96 -7.08
N SER A 390 8.70 39.14 -7.56
CA SER A 390 10.11 39.56 -7.66
C SER A 390 10.92 38.56 -8.51
N ASN A 391 11.79 37.77 -7.92
CA ASN A 391 12.62 36.76 -8.60
C ASN A 391 12.22 35.31 -8.33
N GLU A 392 11.14 35.07 -7.57
CA GLU A 392 10.70 33.73 -7.19
C GLU A 392 9.32 33.42 -7.73
N PHE A 393 9.08 32.15 -8.08
CA PHE A 393 7.76 31.64 -8.41
C PHE A 393 7.10 31.12 -7.14
N VAL A 394 5.97 31.70 -6.77
CA VAL A 394 5.17 31.27 -5.62
C VAL A 394 3.96 30.50 -6.08
N ASN A 395 3.72 29.32 -5.47
CA ASN A 395 2.50 28.56 -5.70
C ASN A 395 1.35 29.18 -4.89
N VAL A 396 0.55 30.01 -5.54
CA VAL A 396 -0.56 30.72 -4.90
C VAL A 396 -1.71 29.75 -4.55
N HIS A 397 -1.95 28.73 -5.37
CA HIS A 397 -2.96 27.72 -5.09
C HIS A 397 -2.66 27.00 -3.76
N GLU A 398 -1.44 26.53 -3.59
CA GLU A 398 -0.96 25.91 -2.36
C GLU A 398 -1.13 26.84 -1.15
N SER A 399 -0.66 28.07 -1.28
CA SER A 399 -0.72 29.07 -0.20
C SER A 399 -2.16 29.36 0.23
N VAL A 400 -3.08 29.51 -0.70
CA VAL A 400 -4.51 29.75 -0.43
C VAL A 400 -5.13 28.55 0.29
N VAL A 401 -4.91 27.34 -0.22
CA VAL A 401 -5.47 26.13 0.39
C VAL A 401 -4.93 25.93 1.79
N MET A 402 -3.62 26.07 2.00
CA MET A 402 -3.02 25.93 3.33
C MET A 402 -3.56 26.95 4.32
N ASN A 403 -3.73 28.20 3.91
CA ASN A 403 -4.32 29.24 4.77
C ASN A 403 -5.77 28.92 5.16
N ILE A 404 -6.57 28.40 4.21
CA ILE A 404 -7.95 27.96 4.52
C ILE A 404 -7.95 26.77 5.49
N LEU A 405 -7.05 25.80 5.30
CA LEU A 405 -6.97 24.62 6.14
C LEU A 405 -6.46 24.92 7.55
N GLN A 406 -5.51 25.83 7.67
CA GLN A 406 -4.92 26.21 8.96
C GLN A 406 -5.81 27.20 9.71
N TYR A 407 -6.80 27.77 9.04
CA TYR A 407 -7.73 28.79 9.59
C TYR A 407 -7.07 29.69 10.62
N HIS A 408 -6.11 30.49 10.17
CA HIS A 408 -5.62 31.59 10.98
C HIS A 408 -6.67 32.71 10.94
N LYS A 409 -7.34 32.93 12.12
CA LYS A 409 -8.17 34.09 12.36
C LYS A 409 -7.41 35.38 12.18
#